data_d2244d38cc2a584c8ea6052725fa7d2b
#
_entry.id   d2244d38cc2a584c8ea6052725fa7d2b
#
_cell.length_a   1.000
_cell.length_b   1.000
_cell.length_c   1.000
_cell.angle_alpha   90.00
_cell.angle_beta   90.00
_cell.angle_gamma   90.00
#
_symmetry.space_group_name_H-M   'P 1'
#
loop_
_entity.id
_entity.type
_entity.pdbx_description
1 polymer ?
#
loop_
_entity_poly.entity_id
_entity_poly.type
_entity_poly.pdbx_seq_one_letter_code
_entity_poly.pdbx_strand_id
1 'polypeptide(L)'
;MPDAAAHASSSASSTAPPAADPPVYVIGGGPGGLATAAALGAYGIRAVVLEKADAVGASWRGHYDRLRLHTTRRLSGLPGLPIPRAYGRWVARDDVVRYLEQYAEHHHLEVATGVVVRRVDRAADGGWVLHANGGRAPAARTVVIATGYNHTPHLPDWPGRDSYSGDLRHAGDYRNAAPYAGKDVLVVGTGNTGAEIAVDLAEGGAARVRLAVRTAPHIVRRSTAGWPAQATGILVRRLPPRAVDRAARVMRRLSVPDLSAHGLPMPDTGLYSRVLEGAIPVQDVGLIDAVQRGAVRPVAAVASFDGDVVRLADGDAIEPDAVIAATGYRRGLDGLVGHLGLLDTRGRPRVHGPRTLPSCPGLHFTGYTNPISGMFRELAHDARRIAHAIAEAHARQGPDPVPARTRSRTTHS
;
A
#
# COMPACT_ATOMS: atom_id res chain seq x y z
N MET A 1 -18.75 -15.14 -83.46
CA MET A 1 -18.76 -16.05 -82.32
C MET A 1 -17.63 -15.61 -81.37
N PRO A 2 -17.87 -14.95 -80.30
CA PRO A 2 -16.92 -14.96 -79.21
C PRO A 2 -17.53 -15.58 -77.96
N ASP A 3 -16.66 -16.30 -77.26
CA ASP A 3 -16.83 -17.04 -76.05
C ASP A 3 -17.08 -16.10 -74.83
N ALA A 4 -18.05 -16.52 -74.05
CA ALA A 4 -18.31 -15.87 -72.75
C ALA A 4 -17.55 -16.61 -71.66
N ALA A 5 -16.49 -15.99 -71.14
CA ALA A 5 -15.77 -16.46 -69.98
C ALA A 5 -16.49 -16.01 -68.69
N ALA A 6 -17.02 -16.97 -67.93
CA ALA A 6 -17.63 -16.73 -66.62
C ALA A 6 -16.53 -16.48 -65.56
N HIS A 7 -16.51 -15.28 -64.97
CA HIS A 7 -15.73 -14.96 -63.79
C HIS A 7 -16.42 -15.51 -62.57
N ALA A 8 -15.88 -16.58 -61.98
CA ALA A 8 -16.23 -17.05 -60.65
C ALA A 8 -15.52 -16.16 -59.62
N SER A 9 -16.27 -15.27 -58.99
CA SER A 9 -15.79 -14.47 -57.82
C SER A 9 -15.78 -15.36 -56.57
N SER A 10 -14.59 -15.80 -56.20
CA SER A 10 -14.33 -16.46 -54.90
C SER A 10 -14.42 -15.43 -53.78
N SER A 11 -15.53 -15.42 -53.04
CA SER A 11 -15.65 -14.67 -51.78
C SER A 11 -14.87 -15.37 -50.69
N ALA A 12 -13.62 -14.95 -50.46
CA ALA A 12 -12.85 -15.36 -49.31
C ALA A 12 -13.53 -14.79 -48.02
N SER A 13 -14.19 -15.68 -47.29
CA SER A 13 -14.75 -15.38 -45.96
C SER A 13 -13.57 -15.14 -44.98
N SER A 14 -13.26 -13.88 -44.73
CA SER A 14 -12.33 -13.48 -43.68
C SER A 14 -12.97 -13.80 -42.34
N THR A 15 -12.66 -14.92 -41.73
CA THR A 15 -12.95 -15.21 -40.34
C THR A 15 -11.97 -14.41 -39.50
N ALA A 16 -12.40 -13.25 -38.96
CA ALA A 16 -11.65 -12.53 -37.93
C ALA A 16 -11.39 -13.50 -36.76
N PRO A 17 -10.17 -13.50 -36.20
CA PRO A 17 -9.88 -14.33 -35.04
C PRO A 17 -10.83 -13.98 -33.90
N PRO A 18 -11.23 -14.95 -33.05
CA PRO A 18 -12.08 -14.67 -31.90
C PRO A 18 -11.46 -13.56 -31.07
N ALA A 19 -12.27 -12.58 -30.69
CA ALA A 19 -11.81 -11.49 -29.85
C ALA A 19 -11.20 -12.08 -28.56
N ALA A 20 -9.93 -11.79 -28.32
CA ALA A 20 -9.26 -12.26 -27.12
C ALA A 20 -10.01 -11.74 -25.89
N ASP A 21 -10.16 -12.58 -24.86
CA ASP A 21 -10.77 -12.17 -23.59
C ASP A 21 -10.14 -10.87 -23.09
N PRO A 22 -10.96 -9.90 -22.63
CA PRO A 22 -10.42 -8.65 -22.12
C PRO A 22 -9.49 -8.93 -20.94
N PRO A 23 -8.36 -8.20 -20.82
CA PRO A 23 -7.41 -8.44 -19.75
C PRO A 23 -8.01 -8.13 -18.38
N VAL A 24 -7.46 -8.72 -17.34
CA VAL A 24 -7.68 -8.27 -15.96
C VAL A 24 -6.91 -6.97 -15.77
N TYR A 25 -7.59 -5.88 -15.43
CA TYR A 25 -6.90 -4.65 -15.08
C TYR A 25 -6.53 -4.60 -13.61
N VAL A 26 -5.25 -4.32 -13.33
CA VAL A 26 -4.71 -4.15 -11.98
C VAL A 26 -4.34 -2.69 -11.80
N ILE A 27 -5.02 -1.97 -10.91
CA ILE A 27 -4.80 -0.54 -10.67
C ILE A 27 -3.75 -0.35 -9.58
N GLY A 28 -2.56 0.06 -9.96
CA GLY A 28 -1.40 0.34 -9.10
C GLY A 28 -0.21 -0.59 -9.35
N GLY A 29 0.95 -0.03 -9.71
CA GLY A 29 2.21 -0.70 -9.99
C GLY A 29 3.12 -0.89 -8.76
N GLY A 30 2.53 -0.97 -7.56
CA GLY A 30 3.23 -1.32 -6.33
C GLY A 30 3.37 -2.83 -6.14
N PRO A 31 3.97 -3.29 -5.02
CA PRO A 31 4.25 -4.72 -4.78
C PRO A 31 2.99 -5.60 -4.83
N GLY A 32 1.82 -5.09 -4.42
CA GLY A 32 0.57 -5.84 -4.47
C GLY A 32 0.05 -6.04 -5.88
N GLY A 33 0.08 -4.99 -6.72
CA GLY A 33 -0.35 -5.07 -8.11
C GLY A 33 0.56 -5.95 -8.95
N LEU A 34 1.88 -5.75 -8.85
CA LEU A 34 2.86 -6.56 -9.56
C LEU A 34 2.76 -8.05 -9.18
N ALA A 35 2.66 -8.35 -7.88
CA ALA A 35 2.48 -9.73 -7.40
C ALA A 35 1.19 -10.36 -7.94
N THR A 36 0.10 -9.58 -8.01
CA THR A 36 -1.19 -10.08 -8.53
C THR A 36 -1.13 -10.33 -10.03
N ALA A 37 -0.53 -9.42 -10.80
CA ALA A 37 -0.36 -9.59 -12.25
C ALA A 37 0.51 -10.82 -12.56
N ALA A 38 1.63 -11.01 -11.86
CA ALA A 38 2.48 -12.18 -12.00
C ALA A 38 1.74 -13.49 -11.64
N ALA A 39 0.95 -13.48 -10.57
CA ALA A 39 0.17 -14.64 -10.16
C ALA A 39 -0.93 -14.99 -11.19
N LEU A 40 -1.56 -14.00 -11.83
CA LEU A 40 -2.51 -14.21 -12.92
C LEU A 40 -1.83 -14.82 -14.15
N GLY A 41 -0.64 -14.32 -14.51
CA GLY A 41 0.15 -14.86 -15.61
C GLY A 41 0.48 -16.35 -15.43
N ALA A 42 0.69 -16.81 -14.18
CA ALA A 42 0.90 -18.23 -13.89
C ALA A 42 -0.34 -19.13 -14.20
N TYR A 43 -1.53 -18.55 -14.33
CA TYR A 43 -2.76 -19.20 -14.80
C TYR A 43 -3.05 -18.94 -16.29
N GLY A 44 -2.11 -18.33 -17.04
CA GLY A 44 -2.33 -17.94 -18.42
C GLY A 44 -3.32 -16.79 -18.62
N ILE A 45 -3.68 -16.08 -17.54
CA ILE A 45 -4.60 -14.95 -17.57
C ILE A 45 -3.82 -13.67 -17.84
N ARG A 46 -4.13 -12.99 -18.96
CA ARG A 46 -3.53 -11.70 -19.29
C ARG A 46 -3.95 -10.64 -18.29
N ALA A 47 -2.98 -9.93 -17.72
CA ALA A 47 -3.21 -8.82 -16.81
C ALA A 47 -2.46 -7.57 -17.29
N VAL A 48 -3.11 -6.40 -17.19
CA VAL A 48 -2.49 -5.10 -17.48
C VAL A 48 -2.46 -4.28 -16.19
N VAL A 49 -1.27 -3.90 -15.77
CA VAL A 49 -1.07 -3.04 -14.60
C VAL A 49 -1.15 -1.58 -15.05
N LEU A 50 -2.08 -0.83 -14.45
CA LEU A 50 -2.25 0.60 -14.69
C LEU A 50 -1.57 1.38 -13.56
N GLU A 51 -0.44 2.04 -13.86
CA GLU A 51 0.33 2.81 -12.87
C GLU A 51 0.25 4.31 -13.19
N LYS A 52 -0.06 5.13 -12.18
CA LYS A 52 -0.19 6.59 -12.34
C LYS A 52 1.15 7.31 -12.54
N ALA A 53 2.22 6.77 -11.99
CA ALA A 53 3.57 7.30 -12.13
C ALA A 53 4.23 6.83 -13.44
N ASP A 54 5.41 7.31 -13.71
CA ASP A 54 6.24 6.98 -14.88
C ASP A 54 6.95 5.63 -14.74
N ALA A 55 6.97 5.05 -13.52
CA ALA A 55 7.63 3.78 -13.24
C ALA A 55 6.93 3.01 -12.12
N VAL A 56 7.16 1.68 -12.06
CA VAL A 56 6.70 0.81 -10.97
C VAL A 56 7.37 1.16 -9.65
N GLY A 57 6.71 0.81 -8.54
CA GLY A 57 7.27 1.04 -7.20
C GLY A 57 7.31 2.50 -6.77
N ALA A 58 6.53 3.39 -7.38
CA ALA A 58 6.56 4.84 -7.17
C ALA A 58 6.44 5.26 -5.69
N SER A 59 5.60 4.59 -4.91
CA SER A 59 5.47 4.87 -3.47
C SER A 59 6.79 4.61 -2.72
N TRP A 60 7.54 3.59 -3.09
CA TRP A 60 8.86 3.29 -2.51
C TRP A 60 9.91 4.33 -2.91
N ARG A 61 9.93 4.78 -4.16
CA ARG A 61 10.80 5.87 -4.62
C ARG A 61 10.54 7.17 -3.86
N GLY A 62 9.29 7.42 -3.49
CA GLY A 62 8.87 8.60 -2.75
C GLY A 62 9.21 8.60 -1.26
N HIS A 63 9.70 7.51 -0.69
CA HIS A 63 10.07 7.45 0.74
C HIS A 63 11.45 8.05 1.03
N TYR A 64 11.70 8.32 2.32
CA TYR A 64 12.98 8.87 2.82
C TYR A 64 14.15 7.89 2.66
N ASP A 65 15.38 8.45 2.55
CA ASP A 65 16.57 7.74 2.10
C ASP A 65 16.99 6.58 3.01
N ARG A 66 16.86 6.75 4.33
CA ARG A 66 17.26 5.71 5.30
C ARG A 66 16.26 4.57 5.45
N LEU A 67 15.08 4.64 4.80
CA LEU A 67 14.04 3.62 4.97
C LEU A 67 14.55 2.22 4.58
N ARG A 68 14.28 1.27 5.45
CA ARG A 68 14.49 -0.15 5.19
C ARG A 68 13.22 -0.93 5.48
N LEU A 69 13.03 -2.05 4.80
CA LEU A 69 11.97 -2.99 5.18
C LEU A 69 12.09 -3.34 6.66
N HIS A 70 11.00 -3.18 7.39
CA HIS A 70 10.90 -3.62 8.80
C HIS A 70 10.80 -5.14 8.93
N THR A 71 10.58 -5.81 7.80
CA THR A 71 10.48 -7.25 7.68
C THR A 71 11.73 -7.81 7.00
N THR A 72 12.06 -9.06 7.31
CA THR A 72 13.27 -9.66 6.77
C THR A 72 13.12 -9.99 5.29
N ARG A 73 14.19 -9.86 4.53
CA ARG A 73 14.27 -10.25 3.13
C ARG A 73 13.68 -11.64 2.84
N ARG A 74 14.02 -12.62 3.69
CA ARG A 74 13.56 -14.01 3.51
C ARG A 74 12.04 -14.21 3.60
N LEU A 75 11.36 -13.32 4.31
CA LEU A 75 9.91 -13.37 4.53
C LEU A 75 9.15 -12.28 3.73
N SER A 76 9.83 -11.60 2.81
CA SER A 76 9.28 -10.47 2.05
C SER A 76 9.35 -10.66 0.53
N GLY A 77 9.81 -11.81 0.03
CA GLY A 77 9.79 -12.12 -1.40
C GLY A 77 8.39 -12.24 -1.96
N LEU A 78 8.19 -11.73 -3.17
CA LEU A 78 6.94 -11.88 -3.94
C LEU A 78 6.92 -13.22 -4.68
N PRO A 79 5.74 -13.68 -5.18
CA PRO A 79 5.62 -14.97 -5.87
C PRO A 79 6.57 -15.09 -7.07
N GLY A 80 7.28 -16.20 -7.18
CA GLY A 80 8.15 -16.53 -8.31
C GLY A 80 9.55 -15.93 -8.27
N LEU A 81 9.80 -14.83 -7.51
CA LEU A 81 11.11 -14.21 -7.43
C LEU A 81 11.46 -13.81 -5.98
N PRO A 82 12.40 -14.48 -5.31
CA PRO A 82 12.85 -14.07 -3.99
C PRO A 82 13.71 -12.80 -4.07
N ILE A 83 13.71 -11.98 -3.02
CA ILE A 83 14.59 -10.81 -2.94
C ILE A 83 16.06 -11.28 -2.89
N PRO A 84 16.97 -10.71 -3.70
CA PRO A 84 18.39 -11.10 -3.78
C PRO A 84 19.12 -11.05 -2.43
N ARG A 85 20.01 -12.02 -2.19
CA ARG A 85 20.79 -12.09 -0.94
C ARG A 85 21.68 -10.86 -0.73
N ALA A 86 22.18 -10.29 -1.82
CA ALA A 86 23.03 -9.10 -1.81
C ALA A 86 22.35 -7.86 -1.18
N TYR A 87 20.99 -7.79 -1.15
CA TYR A 87 20.26 -6.68 -0.55
C TYR A 87 20.20 -6.73 0.99
N GLY A 88 20.93 -7.66 1.60
CA GLY A 88 21.05 -7.77 3.04
C GLY A 88 19.80 -8.33 3.72
N ARG A 89 19.78 -8.30 5.05
CA ARG A 89 18.66 -8.82 5.87
C ARG A 89 17.46 -7.87 5.87
N TRP A 90 17.75 -6.59 6.00
CA TRP A 90 16.81 -5.48 6.05
C TRP A 90 17.00 -4.65 4.78
N VAL A 91 16.13 -4.90 3.80
CA VAL A 91 16.28 -4.37 2.45
C VAL A 91 16.11 -2.86 2.45
N ALA A 92 17.07 -2.13 1.90
CA ALA A 92 17.01 -0.68 1.77
C ALA A 92 15.93 -0.26 0.75
N ARG A 93 15.42 0.97 0.88
CA ARG A 93 14.43 1.56 -0.02
C ARG A 93 14.78 1.37 -1.50
N ASP A 94 16.00 1.73 -1.89
CA ASP A 94 16.43 1.66 -3.29
C ASP A 94 16.56 0.22 -3.79
N ASP A 95 16.94 -0.71 -2.91
CA ASP A 95 16.93 -2.14 -3.21
C ASP A 95 15.53 -2.69 -3.37
N VAL A 96 14.53 -2.17 -2.61
CA VAL A 96 13.13 -2.53 -2.82
C VAL A 96 12.66 -2.04 -4.18
N VAL A 97 13.00 -0.80 -4.57
CA VAL A 97 12.65 -0.25 -5.89
C VAL A 97 13.25 -1.12 -7.00
N ARG A 98 14.57 -1.39 -6.95
CA ARG A 98 15.24 -2.28 -7.92
C ARG A 98 14.61 -3.67 -7.98
N TYR A 99 14.25 -4.23 -6.83
CA TYR A 99 13.57 -5.51 -6.77
C TYR A 99 12.20 -5.50 -7.47
N LEU A 100 11.42 -4.44 -7.31
CA LEU A 100 10.11 -4.32 -7.97
C LEU A 100 10.25 -4.15 -9.49
N GLU A 101 11.25 -3.42 -9.96
CA GLU A 101 11.58 -3.30 -11.39
C GLU A 101 11.99 -4.66 -11.97
N GLN A 102 12.96 -5.33 -11.33
CA GLN A 102 13.40 -6.68 -11.71
C GLN A 102 12.25 -7.69 -11.66
N TYR A 103 11.32 -7.52 -10.72
CA TYR A 103 10.14 -8.37 -10.62
C TYR A 103 9.21 -8.19 -11.81
N ALA A 104 8.93 -6.96 -12.22
CA ALA A 104 8.10 -6.68 -13.38
C ALA A 104 8.73 -7.20 -14.67
N GLU A 105 10.04 -7.02 -14.83
CA GLU A 105 10.82 -7.52 -15.97
C GLU A 105 10.85 -9.06 -16.00
N HIS A 106 11.21 -9.70 -14.88
CA HIS A 106 11.30 -11.17 -14.77
C HIS A 106 10.01 -11.89 -15.14
N HIS A 107 8.87 -11.31 -14.78
CA HIS A 107 7.56 -11.88 -15.09
C HIS A 107 6.96 -11.33 -16.37
N HIS A 108 7.70 -10.53 -17.15
CA HIS A 108 7.24 -9.90 -18.40
C HIS A 108 5.88 -9.21 -18.26
N LEU A 109 5.69 -8.46 -17.16
CA LEU A 109 4.41 -7.84 -16.84
C LEU A 109 4.09 -6.72 -17.82
N GLU A 110 2.86 -6.70 -18.32
CA GLU A 110 2.34 -5.59 -19.11
C GLU A 110 1.97 -4.43 -18.16
N VAL A 111 2.77 -3.35 -18.19
CA VAL A 111 2.59 -2.18 -17.33
C VAL A 111 2.36 -0.94 -18.18
N ALA A 112 1.20 -0.30 -18.03
CA ALA A 112 0.90 0.99 -18.62
C ALA A 112 1.15 2.09 -17.58
N THR A 113 2.24 2.83 -17.74
CA THR A 113 2.62 3.96 -16.87
C THR A 113 1.93 5.25 -17.30
N GLY A 114 1.88 6.26 -16.42
CA GLY A 114 1.20 7.53 -16.66
C GLY A 114 -0.33 7.41 -16.78
N VAL A 115 -0.91 6.29 -16.33
CA VAL A 115 -2.36 6.03 -16.40
C VAL A 115 -3.00 6.26 -15.03
N VAL A 116 -3.68 7.39 -14.89
CA VAL A 116 -4.39 7.78 -13.67
C VAL A 116 -5.85 7.34 -13.77
N VAL A 117 -6.20 6.22 -13.15
CA VAL A 117 -7.62 5.81 -13.02
C VAL A 117 -8.25 6.62 -11.89
N ARG A 118 -9.30 7.37 -12.23
CA ARG A 118 -9.98 8.28 -11.29
C ARG A 118 -11.26 7.69 -10.72
N ARG A 119 -11.91 6.78 -11.48
CA ARG A 119 -13.20 6.20 -11.14
C ARG A 119 -13.37 4.83 -11.81
N VAL A 120 -14.03 3.92 -11.12
CA VAL A 120 -14.43 2.60 -11.64
C VAL A 120 -15.95 2.50 -11.52
N ASP A 121 -16.64 2.32 -12.64
CA ASP A 121 -18.10 2.19 -12.70
C ASP A 121 -18.52 0.81 -13.18
N ARG A 122 -19.76 0.43 -12.86
CA ARG A 122 -20.40 -0.76 -13.44
C ARG A 122 -20.75 -0.49 -14.90
N ALA A 123 -20.40 -1.42 -15.77
CA ALA A 123 -20.85 -1.43 -17.16
C ALA A 123 -22.26 -2.03 -17.27
N ALA A 124 -22.98 -1.71 -18.34
CA ALA A 124 -24.33 -2.21 -18.59
C ALA A 124 -24.38 -3.74 -18.77
N ASP A 125 -23.31 -4.34 -19.26
CA ASP A 125 -23.13 -5.79 -19.44
C ASP A 125 -22.74 -6.54 -18.14
N GLY A 126 -22.68 -5.80 -17.01
CA GLY A 126 -22.28 -6.34 -15.72
C GLY A 126 -20.77 -6.36 -15.47
N GLY A 127 -19.95 -5.89 -16.41
CA GLY A 127 -18.52 -5.68 -16.26
C GLY A 127 -18.19 -4.34 -15.57
N TRP A 128 -17.00 -3.82 -15.83
CA TRP A 128 -16.43 -2.62 -15.24
C TRP A 128 -15.91 -1.66 -16.31
N VAL A 129 -16.07 -0.37 -16.09
CA VAL A 129 -15.47 0.70 -16.90
C VAL A 129 -14.51 1.49 -16.01
N LEU A 130 -13.27 1.64 -16.48
CA LEU A 130 -12.22 2.36 -15.75
C LEU A 130 -12.03 3.75 -16.39
N HIS A 131 -12.45 4.80 -15.72
CA HIS A 131 -12.27 6.17 -16.19
C HIS A 131 -10.85 6.66 -15.87
N ALA A 132 -10.02 6.74 -16.91
CA ALA A 132 -8.64 7.16 -16.81
C ALA A 132 -8.40 8.54 -17.46
N ASN A 133 -7.22 9.14 -17.19
CA ASN A 133 -6.79 10.36 -17.86
C ASN A 133 -6.74 10.18 -19.38
N GLY A 134 -6.81 11.30 -20.12
CA GLY A 134 -6.86 11.29 -21.59
C GLY A 134 -8.16 10.75 -22.19
N GLY A 135 -9.26 10.71 -21.41
CA GLY A 135 -10.56 10.25 -21.90
C GLY A 135 -10.65 8.73 -22.12
N ARG A 136 -9.64 7.96 -21.69
CA ARG A 136 -9.62 6.50 -21.81
C ARG A 136 -10.60 5.87 -20.83
N ALA A 137 -11.42 4.95 -21.32
CA ALA A 137 -12.41 4.22 -20.52
C ALA A 137 -12.41 2.72 -20.88
N PRO A 138 -11.30 1.98 -20.62
CA PRO A 138 -11.27 0.55 -20.92
C PRO A 138 -12.32 -0.21 -20.12
N ALA A 139 -12.97 -1.18 -20.75
CA ALA A 139 -13.90 -2.10 -20.14
C ALA A 139 -13.18 -3.38 -19.68
N ALA A 140 -13.66 -3.98 -18.60
CA ALA A 140 -13.10 -5.20 -18.03
C ALA A 140 -14.19 -6.06 -17.39
N ARG A 141 -14.02 -7.38 -17.40
CA ARG A 141 -14.82 -8.29 -16.56
C ARG A 141 -14.33 -8.32 -15.11
N THR A 142 -13.03 -8.15 -14.95
CA THR A 142 -12.36 -8.23 -13.64
C THR A 142 -11.38 -7.09 -13.44
N VAL A 143 -11.41 -6.49 -12.25
CA VAL A 143 -10.53 -5.40 -11.83
C VAL A 143 -9.95 -5.73 -10.46
N VAL A 144 -8.66 -5.48 -10.28
CA VAL A 144 -7.97 -5.57 -8.98
C VAL A 144 -7.48 -4.19 -8.56
N ILE A 145 -7.99 -3.68 -7.45
CA ILE A 145 -7.57 -2.40 -6.89
C ILE A 145 -6.39 -2.64 -5.94
N ALA A 146 -5.22 -2.14 -6.32
CA ALA A 146 -3.94 -2.29 -5.62
C ALA A 146 -3.23 -0.93 -5.43
N THR A 147 -3.99 0.17 -5.28
CA THR A 147 -3.45 1.54 -5.21
C THR A 147 -2.71 1.86 -3.91
N GLY A 148 -2.72 0.94 -2.97
CA GLY A 148 -1.90 0.98 -1.75
C GLY A 148 -2.56 1.67 -0.56
N TYR A 149 -2.04 1.32 0.63
CA TYR A 149 -2.52 1.82 1.91
C TYR A 149 -2.16 3.31 2.15
N ASN A 150 -0.97 3.73 1.70
CA ASN A 150 -0.44 5.08 1.85
C ASN A 150 -0.62 5.86 0.55
N HIS A 151 -1.86 6.26 0.23
CA HIS A 151 -2.16 6.89 -1.04
C HIS A 151 -2.12 8.43 -0.97
N THR A 152 -2.88 9.02 -0.04
CA THR A 152 -3.01 10.48 0.07
C THR A 152 -2.47 10.95 1.41
N PRO A 153 -1.46 11.82 1.46
CA PRO A 153 -0.98 12.44 2.69
C PRO A 153 -2.12 13.05 3.49
N HIS A 154 -2.10 12.87 4.81
CA HIS A 154 -3.10 13.44 5.70
C HIS A 154 -2.48 14.44 6.66
N LEU A 155 -2.75 15.72 6.43
CA LEU A 155 -2.49 16.79 7.39
C LEU A 155 -3.76 17.03 8.21
N PRO A 156 -3.73 16.96 9.54
CA PRO A 156 -4.86 17.33 10.38
C PRO A 156 -5.22 18.82 10.26
N ASP A 157 -6.49 19.12 10.48
CA ASP A 157 -6.97 20.49 10.51
C ASP A 157 -6.72 21.10 11.89
N TRP A 158 -5.44 21.40 12.18
CA TRP A 158 -5.09 22.12 13.40
C TRP A 158 -5.57 23.57 13.32
N PRO A 159 -6.23 24.10 14.37
CA PRO A 159 -6.56 25.52 14.43
C PRO A 159 -5.31 26.38 14.20
N GLY A 160 -5.42 27.39 13.35
CA GLY A 160 -4.33 28.32 13.04
C GLY A 160 -3.20 27.75 12.16
N ARG A 161 -3.33 26.51 11.64
CA ARG A 161 -2.29 25.87 10.81
C ARG A 161 -1.82 26.76 9.64
N ASP A 162 -2.74 27.44 8.98
CA ASP A 162 -2.46 28.24 7.79
C ASP A 162 -1.76 29.58 8.14
N SER A 163 -1.68 29.97 9.42
CA SER A 163 -0.91 31.12 9.90
C SER A 163 0.54 30.79 10.24
N TYR A 164 0.91 29.51 10.24
CA TYR A 164 2.28 29.10 10.59
C TYR A 164 3.26 29.56 9.51
N SER A 165 4.26 30.35 9.90
CA SER A 165 5.26 30.93 9.00
C SER A 165 6.46 30.03 8.74
N GLY A 166 6.68 29.01 9.60
CA GLY A 166 7.74 28.03 9.45
C GLY A 166 7.46 26.99 8.35
N ASP A 167 8.39 26.07 8.16
CA ASP A 167 8.28 25.01 7.16
C ASP A 167 7.39 23.85 7.67
N LEU A 168 6.11 23.83 7.30
CA LEU A 168 5.20 22.71 7.60
C LEU A 168 5.07 21.76 6.42
N ARG A 169 5.56 20.53 6.60
CA ARG A 169 5.49 19.48 5.55
C ARG A 169 4.89 18.20 6.07
N HIS A 170 4.25 17.46 5.16
CA HIS A 170 3.94 16.06 5.43
C HIS A 170 5.20 15.19 5.32
N ALA A 171 5.30 14.13 6.14
CA ALA A 171 6.43 13.19 6.09
C ALA A 171 6.63 12.50 4.73
N GLY A 172 5.64 12.53 3.84
CA GLY A 172 5.77 12.09 2.45
C GLY A 172 6.74 12.91 1.62
N ASP A 173 6.96 14.18 2.01
CA ASP A 173 7.88 15.10 1.32
C ASP A 173 9.28 15.11 1.95
N TYR A 174 9.45 14.45 3.09
CA TYR A 174 10.75 14.29 3.74
C TYR A 174 11.63 13.29 2.98
N ARG A 175 12.90 13.63 2.77
CA ARG A 175 13.88 12.74 2.12
C ARG A 175 15.03 12.36 3.05
N ASN A 176 15.66 13.35 3.68
CA ASN A 176 16.75 13.18 4.62
C ASN A 176 16.91 14.39 5.53
N ALA A 177 17.82 14.31 6.49
CA ALA A 177 18.03 15.33 7.49
C ALA A 177 18.80 16.58 7.01
N ALA A 178 19.46 16.51 5.85
CA ALA A 178 20.38 17.58 5.41
C ALA A 178 19.75 19.00 5.38
N PRO A 179 18.50 19.21 4.91
CA PRO A 179 17.86 20.53 4.93
C PRO A 179 17.54 21.06 6.32
N TYR A 180 17.64 20.22 7.35
CA TYR A 180 17.26 20.51 8.74
C TYR A 180 18.46 20.61 9.68
N ALA A 181 19.67 20.54 9.17
CA ALA A 181 20.89 20.73 9.97
C ALA A 181 20.87 22.11 10.66
N GLY A 182 21.13 22.15 11.96
CA GLY A 182 21.11 23.35 12.77
C GLY A 182 19.71 23.89 13.14
N LYS A 183 18.63 23.25 12.66
CA LYS A 183 17.24 23.68 12.93
C LYS A 183 16.63 23.01 14.15
N ASP A 184 15.64 23.69 14.74
CA ASP A 184 14.72 23.16 15.73
C ASP A 184 13.53 22.52 14.99
N VAL A 185 13.36 21.21 15.07
CA VAL A 185 12.36 20.46 14.30
C VAL A 185 11.37 19.75 15.19
N LEU A 186 10.08 19.97 14.93
CA LEU A 186 8.98 19.21 15.52
C LEU A 186 8.50 18.10 14.58
N VAL A 187 8.63 16.85 14.98
CA VAL A 187 8.02 15.71 14.27
C VAL A 187 6.69 15.37 14.93
N VAL A 188 5.61 15.34 14.18
CA VAL A 188 4.26 15.07 14.70
C VAL A 188 3.81 13.67 14.35
N GLY A 189 3.68 12.81 15.35
CA GLY A 189 3.21 11.44 15.20
C GLY A 189 4.26 10.39 15.55
N THR A 190 3.83 9.39 16.32
CA THR A 190 4.66 8.32 16.90
C THR A 190 4.51 6.99 16.16
N GLY A 191 4.21 7.00 14.85
CA GLY A 191 4.31 5.81 14.00
C GLY A 191 5.75 5.52 13.60
N ASN A 192 5.98 4.42 12.84
CA ASN A 192 7.33 4.07 12.36
C ASN A 192 7.99 5.24 11.61
N THR A 193 7.26 5.90 10.72
CA THR A 193 7.76 7.05 9.94
C THR A 193 8.23 8.20 10.85
N GLY A 194 7.40 8.62 11.82
CA GLY A 194 7.77 9.71 12.71
C GLY A 194 8.96 9.35 13.62
N ALA A 195 8.99 8.11 14.12
CA ALA A 195 10.10 7.60 14.92
C ALA A 195 11.42 7.60 14.14
N GLU A 196 11.41 7.09 12.90
CA GLU A 196 12.61 7.03 12.06
C GLU A 196 13.08 8.40 11.60
N ILE A 197 12.16 9.30 11.23
CA ILE A 197 12.51 10.68 10.85
C ILE A 197 13.10 11.43 12.05
N ALA A 198 12.53 11.27 13.27
CA ALA A 198 13.08 11.92 14.45
C ALA A 198 14.52 11.47 14.75
N VAL A 199 14.80 10.17 14.59
CA VAL A 199 16.16 9.63 14.74
C VAL A 199 17.07 10.15 13.63
N ASP A 200 16.61 10.17 12.36
CA ASP A 200 17.37 10.67 11.22
C ASP A 200 17.78 12.13 11.40
N LEU A 201 16.86 12.98 11.85
CA LEU A 201 17.12 14.39 12.14
C LEU A 201 18.15 14.57 13.26
N ALA A 202 18.02 13.80 14.36
CA ALA A 202 18.94 13.86 15.47
C ALA A 202 20.36 13.42 15.09
N GLU A 203 20.49 12.38 14.25
CA GLU A 203 21.76 11.89 13.73
C GLU A 203 22.32 12.81 12.64
N GLY A 204 21.45 13.50 11.89
CA GLY A 204 21.80 14.38 10.77
C GLY A 204 22.09 15.83 11.16
N GLY A 205 22.21 16.15 12.48
CA GLY A 205 22.70 17.44 12.96
C GLY A 205 21.63 18.53 13.12
N ALA A 206 20.35 18.17 13.25
CA ALA A 206 19.33 19.12 13.71
C ALA A 206 19.71 19.65 15.11
N ALA A 207 19.55 20.96 15.35
CA ALA A 207 19.91 21.56 16.65
C ALA A 207 19.03 21.04 17.79
N ARG A 208 17.76 20.76 17.48
CA ARG A 208 16.80 20.19 18.43
C ARG A 208 15.76 19.36 17.69
N VAL A 209 15.44 18.18 18.22
CA VAL A 209 14.36 17.34 17.68
C VAL A 209 13.34 17.05 18.76
N ARG A 210 12.09 17.46 18.52
CA ARG A 210 10.94 17.14 19.35
C ARG A 210 10.02 16.16 18.64
N LEU A 211 9.44 15.22 19.41
CA LEU A 211 8.49 14.25 18.89
C LEU A 211 7.14 14.43 19.58
N ALA A 212 6.14 14.95 18.89
CA ALA A 212 4.80 15.16 19.45
C ALA A 212 4.05 13.84 19.59
N VAL A 213 3.63 13.52 20.81
CA VAL A 213 3.00 12.27 21.22
C VAL A 213 1.54 12.50 21.55
N ARG A 214 0.62 12.06 20.70
CA ARG A 214 -0.83 12.05 20.97
C ARG A 214 -1.27 10.81 21.74
N THR A 215 -0.71 9.68 21.37
CA THR A 215 -1.01 8.37 21.96
C THR A 215 0.29 7.63 22.15
N ALA A 216 0.48 7.07 23.35
CA ALA A 216 1.66 6.29 23.67
C ALA A 216 1.84 5.12 22.68
N PRO A 217 2.99 5.00 21.98
CA PRO A 217 3.21 3.96 20.99
C PRO A 217 3.60 2.64 21.66
N HIS A 218 3.13 1.53 21.08
CA HIS A 218 3.77 0.25 21.35
C HIS A 218 5.09 0.18 20.59
N ILE A 219 6.20 0.06 21.30
CA ILE A 219 7.54 -0.07 20.74
C ILE A 219 7.98 -1.53 20.85
N VAL A 220 8.50 -2.10 19.76
CA VAL A 220 9.08 -3.43 19.69
C VAL A 220 10.47 -3.36 19.06
N ARG A 221 11.43 -4.12 19.57
CA ARG A 221 12.71 -4.25 18.88
C ARG A 221 12.52 -4.97 17.55
N ARG A 222 13.12 -4.46 16.47
CA ARG A 222 13.04 -5.09 15.13
C ARG A 222 13.57 -6.52 15.12
N SER A 223 14.56 -6.82 15.99
CA SER A 223 15.02 -8.18 16.27
C SER A 223 15.54 -8.28 17.70
N THR A 224 15.38 -9.46 18.32
CA THR A 224 15.92 -9.78 19.63
C THR A 224 16.77 -11.05 19.50
N ALA A 225 18.03 -10.98 19.90
CA ALA A 225 19.00 -12.08 19.76
C ALA A 225 18.98 -12.74 18.35
N GLY A 226 18.92 -11.92 17.31
CA GLY A 226 18.85 -12.40 15.93
C GLY A 226 17.46 -12.87 15.47
N TRP A 227 16.45 -13.01 16.34
CA TRP A 227 15.09 -13.39 15.97
C TRP A 227 14.27 -12.15 15.56
N PRO A 228 13.69 -12.10 14.33
CA PRO A 228 12.95 -10.93 13.88
C PRO A 228 11.54 -10.88 14.51
N ALA A 229 11.07 -9.67 14.85
CA ALA A 229 9.71 -9.45 15.38
C ALA A 229 8.62 -9.96 14.41
N GLN A 230 8.85 -9.87 13.11
CA GLN A 230 7.97 -10.43 12.09
C GLN A 230 7.72 -11.94 12.27
N ALA A 231 8.75 -12.72 12.57
CA ALA A 231 8.60 -14.16 12.78
C ALA A 231 7.72 -14.46 14.00
N THR A 232 7.89 -13.70 15.09
CA THR A 232 6.98 -13.75 16.24
C THR A 232 5.55 -13.42 15.83
N GLY A 233 5.35 -12.34 15.06
CA GLY A 233 4.03 -11.96 14.54
C GLY A 233 3.37 -13.07 13.72
N ILE A 234 4.13 -13.79 12.89
CA ILE A 234 3.64 -14.93 12.12
C ILE A 234 3.18 -16.08 13.03
N LEU A 235 3.93 -16.37 14.09
CA LEU A 235 3.61 -17.45 15.03
C LEU A 235 2.34 -17.15 15.84
N VAL A 236 2.22 -15.93 16.35
CA VAL A 236 1.12 -15.54 17.26
C VAL A 236 -0.18 -15.14 16.58
N ARG A 237 -0.20 -14.93 15.26
CA ARG A 237 -1.35 -14.34 14.52
C ARG A 237 -2.66 -15.12 14.63
N ARG A 238 -2.62 -16.40 15.01
CA ARG A 238 -3.80 -17.28 15.19
C ARG A 238 -4.16 -17.52 16.65
N LEU A 239 -3.38 -16.98 17.59
CA LEU A 239 -3.62 -17.14 19.02
C LEU A 239 -4.65 -16.11 19.50
N PRO A 240 -5.36 -16.41 20.62
CA PRO A 240 -6.30 -15.47 21.21
C PRO A 240 -5.62 -14.14 21.58
N PRO A 241 -6.19 -12.98 21.21
CA PRO A 241 -5.57 -11.67 21.42
C PRO A 241 -5.15 -11.41 22.87
N ARG A 242 -5.98 -11.77 23.84
CA ARG A 242 -5.69 -11.58 25.28
C ARG A 242 -4.43 -12.33 25.74
N ALA A 243 -4.20 -13.54 25.21
CA ALA A 243 -3.00 -14.34 25.54
C ALA A 243 -1.75 -13.71 24.93
N VAL A 244 -1.85 -13.28 23.66
CA VAL A 244 -0.75 -12.59 22.95
C VAL A 244 -0.41 -11.28 23.66
N ASP A 245 -1.41 -10.47 24.03
CA ASP A 245 -1.20 -9.20 24.74
C ASP A 245 -0.52 -9.38 26.10
N ARG A 246 -0.90 -10.45 26.86
CA ARG A 246 -0.24 -10.78 28.13
C ARG A 246 1.23 -11.14 27.91
N ALA A 247 1.52 -12.01 26.96
CA ALA A 247 2.89 -12.40 26.62
C ALA A 247 3.70 -11.20 26.10
N ALA A 248 3.12 -10.37 25.21
CA ALA A 248 3.75 -9.18 24.69
C ALA A 248 4.08 -8.15 25.78
N ARG A 249 3.23 -8.00 26.81
CA ARG A 249 3.48 -7.12 27.96
C ARG A 249 4.69 -7.58 28.78
N VAL A 250 4.82 -8.87 29.02
CA VAL A 250 5.99 -9.44 29.71
C VAL A 250 7.25 -9.25 28.86
N MET A 251 7.19 -9.62 27.58
CA MET A 251 8.32 -9.50 26.65
C MET A 251 8.80 -8.02 26.56
N ARG A 252 7.86 -7.08 26.47
CA ARG A 252 8.18 -5.66 26.42
C ARG A 252 8.94 -5.19 27.67
N ARG A 253 8.50 -5.59 28.87
CA ARG A 253 9.19 -5.23 30.13
C ARG A 253 10.64 -5.70 30.16
N LEU A 254 10.96 -6.79 29.47
CA LEU A 254 12.31 -7.37 29.39
C LEU A 254 13.16 -6.76 28.27
N SER A 255 12.52 -6.23 27.21
CA SER A 255 13.23 -5.83 25.98
C SER A 255 13.22 -4.32 25.70
N VAL A 256 12.28 -3.56 26.28
CA VAL A 256 12.12 -2.12 26.07
C VAL A 256 12.16 -1.44 27.44
N PRO A 257 13.10 -0.51 27.70
CA PRO A 257 13.16 0.22 28.95
C PRO A 257 11.92 1.10 29.14
N ASP A 258 11.64 1.48 30.38
CA ASP A 258 10.62 2.48 30.67
C ASP A 258 11.14 3.87 30.29
N LEU A 259 10.45 4.51 29.32
CA LEU A 259 10.78 5.84 28.83
C LEU A 259 9.89 6.93 29.42
N SER A 260 9.06 6.61 30.41
CA SER A 260 8.12 7.57 31.01
C SER A 260 8.84 8.76 31.63
N ALA A 261 9.99 8.54 32.29
CA ALA A 261 10.84 9.61 32.80
C ALA A 261 11.42 10.55 31.72
N HIS A 262 11.42 10.12 30.47
CA HIS A 262 11.85 10.89 29.29
C HIS A 262 10.68 11.47 28.49
N GLY A 263 9.45 11.48 29.04
CA GLY A 263 8.27 12.04 28.41
C GLY A 263 7.56 11.11 27.39
N LEU A 264 7.98 9.85 27.28
CA LEU A 264 7.31 8.87 26.44
C LEU A 264 6.62 7.80 27.31
N PRO A 265 5.33 7.97 27.63
CA PRO A 265 4.64 7.09 28.54
C PRO A 265 4.45 5.69 27.96
N MET A 266 4.25 4.71 28.85
CA MET A 266 3.92 3.36 28.43
C MET A 266 2.46 3.26 27.98
N PRO A 267 2.16 2.54 26.86
CA PRO A 267 0.78 2.32 26.44
C PRO A 267 0.05 1.43 27.45
N ASP A 268 -1.19 1.78 27.76
CA ASP A 268 -2.12 1.06 28.64
C ASP A 268 -2.88 -0.08 27.92
N THR A 269 -2.87 -0.08 26.61
CA THR A 269 -3.57 -1.04 25.74
C THR A 269 -2.75 -2.30 25.45
N GLY A 270 -3.41 -3.34 24.90
CA GLY A 270 -2.74 -4.54 24.41
C GLY A 270 -2.12 -4.31 23.02
N LEU A 271 -0.88 -4.76 22.82
CA LEU A 271 -0.17 -4.59 21.56
C LEU A 271 -0.92 -5.25 20.39
N TYR A 272 -1.31 -6.50 20.56
CA TYR A 272 -1.97 -7.26 19.49
C TYR A 272 -3.41 -6.81 19.27
N SER A 273 -4.13 -6.46 20.32
CA SER A 273 -5.45 -5.85 20.21
C SER A 273 -5.41 -4.57 19.39
N ARG A 274 -4.41 -3.70 19.61
CA ARG A 274 -4.21 -2.48 18.81
C ARG A 274 -3.87 -2.76 17.36
N VAL A 275 -3.09 -3.81 17.08
CA VAL A 275 -2.81 -4.26 15.71
C VAL A 275 -4.10 -4.69 14.98
N LEU A 276 -4.98 -5.40 15.66
CA LEU A 276 -6.28 -5.80 15.10
C LEU A 276 -7.19 -4.60 14.79
N GLU A 277 -7.06 -3.50 15.54
CA GLU A 277 -7.73 -2.22 15.27
C GLU A 277 -7.07 -1.43 14.12
N GLY A 278 -5.92 -1.88 13.62
CA GLY A 278 -5.19 -1.28 12.51
C GLY A 278 -3.98 -0.42 12.89
N ALA A 279 -3.61 -0.35 14.19
CA ALA A 279 -2.37 0.29 14.60
C ALA A 279 -1.15 -0.60 14.31
N ILE A 280 -0.02 0.01 13.94
CA ILE A 280 1.27 -0.69 13.77
C ILE A 280 2.14 -0.37 14.97
N PRO A 281 2.77 -1.35 15.64
CA PRO A 281 3.80 -1.05 16.64
C PRO A 281 5.00 -0.39 15.97
N VAL A 282 5.63 0.54 16.67
CA VAL A 282 6.90 1.13 16.25
C VAL A 282 7.99 0.06 16.34
N GLN A 283 8.64 -0.20 15.24
CA GLN A 283 9.82 -1.06 15.22
C GLN A 283 11.05 -0.21 15.51
N ASP A 284 11.62 -0.39 16.68
CA ASP A 284 12.75 0.42 17.12
C ASP A 284 13.97 0.24 16.21
N VAL A 285 14.41 1.36 15.66
CA VAL A 285 15.63 1.51 14.85
C VAL A 285 16.50 2.66 15.38
N GLY A 286 16.48 2.86 16.70
CA GLY A 286 17.27 3.89 17.39
C GLY A 286 16.44 4.89 18.20
N LEU A 287 15.11 4.83 18.16
CA LEU A 287 14.26 5.78 18.91
C LEU A 287 14.45 5.66 20.43
N ILE A 288 14.51 4.44 20.95
CA ILE A 288 14.71 4.19 22.40
C ILE A 288 15.98 4.91 22.86
N ASP A 289 17.07 4.66 22.17
CA ASP A 289 18.38 5.21 22.52
C ASP A 289 18.42 6.75 22.33
N ALA A 290 17.84 7.27 21.25
CA ALA A 290 17.75 8.70 21.01
C ALA A 290 16.94 9.44 22.09
N VAL A 291 15.84 8.84 22.58
CA VAL A 291 15.03 9.41 23.67
C VAL A 291 15.79 9.35 25.00
N GLN A 292 16.44 8.23 25.31
CA GLN A 292 17.23 8.10 26.56
C GLN A 292 18.39 9.08 26.63
N ARG A 293 19.04 9.37 25.50
CA ARG A 293 20.14 10.37 25.43
C ARG A 293 19.63 11.81 25.33
N GLY A 294 18.33 12.04 25.25
CA GLY A 294 17.74 13.37 25.06
C GLY A 294 17.95 13.97 23.67
N ALA A 295 18.45 13.18 22.70
CA ALA A 295 18.61 13.59 21.31
C ALA A 295 17.26 13.75 20.59
N VAL A 296 16.26 12.99 20.99
CA VAL A 296 14.84 13.18 20.61
C VAL A 296 14.05 13.41 21.89
N ARG A 297 13.39 14.57 21.99
CA ARG A 297 12.57 14.94 23.14
C ARG A 297 11.09 14.72 22.86
N PRO A 298 10.42 13.76 23.49
CA PRO A 298 8.97 13.64 23.42
C PRO A 298 8.30 14.87 24.04
N VAL A 299 7.23 15.35 23.41
CA VAL A 299 6.40 16.47 23.87
C VAL A 299 4.92 16.10 23.69
N ALA A 300 4.00 16.86 24.30
CA ALA A 300 2.57 16.63 24.15
C ALA A 300 2.09 16.82 22.69
N ALA A 301 0.88 16.38 22.40
CA ALA A 301 0.30 16.53 21.06
C ALA A 301 0.18 18.00 20.66
N VAL A 302 0.26 18.29 19.36
CA VAL A 302 -0.04 19.60 18.81
C VAL A 302 -1.54 19.89 18.99
N ALA A 303 -1.85 21.04 19.60
CA ALA A 303 -3.20 21.54 19.80
C ALA A 303 -3.57 22.58 18.72
N SER A 304 -2.73 23.58 18.47
CA SER A 304 -2.97 24.66 17.51
C SER A 304 -1.67 25.34 17.09
N PHE A 305 -1.77 26.21 16.10
CA PHE A 305 -0.72 27.11 15.63
C PHE A 305 -1.16 28.56 15.83
N ASP A 306 -0.20 29.45 16.09
CA ASP A 306 -0.41 30.89 16.27
C ASP A 306 0.84 31.62 15.76
N GLY A 307 0.86 31.98 14.47
CA GLY A 307 2.08 32.46 13.79
C GLY A 307 3.20 31.41 13.89
N ASP A 308 4.33 31.78 14.45
CA ASP A 308 5.50 30.90 14.62
C ASP A 308 5.35 29.92 15.81
N VAL A 309 4.34 30.14 16.65
CA VAL A 309 4.15 29.38 17.88
C VAL A 309 3.29 28.14 17.63
N VAL A 310 3.78 26.99 18.06
CA VAL A 310 3.01 25.74 18.12
C VAL A 310 2.59 25.50 19.58
N ARG A 311 1.29 25.51 19.84
CA ARG A 311 0.73 25.20 21.17
C ARG A 311 0.52 23.72 21.32
N LEU A 312 0.94 23.18 22.45
CA LEU A 312 0.82 21.77 22.80
C LEU A 312 -0.40 21.53 23.70
N ALA A 313 -0.85 20.28 23.77
CA ALA A 313 -2.05 19.89 24.50
C ALA A 313 -1.91 19.97 26.03
N ASP A 314 -0.70 20.04 26.56
CA ASP A 314 -0.38 20.26 27.99
C ASP A 314 -0.31 21.75 28.38
N GLY A 315 -0.48 22.65 27.40
CA GLY A 315 -0.40 24.10 27.59
C GLY A 315 0.94 24.70 27.24
N ASP A 316 1.98 23.91 27.03
CA ASP A 316 3.27 24.39 26.57
C ASP A 316 3.19 25.03 25.17
N ALA A 317 4.12 25.93 24.89
CA ALA A 317 4.30 26.59 23.60
C ALA A 317 5.75 26.45 23.15
N ILE A 318 5.93 26.17 21.86
CA ILE A 318 7.23 25.99 21.23
C ILE A 318 7.28 26.73 19.89
N GLU A 319 8.46 27.13 19.45
CA GLU A 319 8.70 27.83 18.19
C GLU A 319 9.70 27.02 17.36
N PRO A 320 9.26 25.95 16.66
CA PRO A 320 10.14 25.17 15.80
C PRO A 320 10.36 25.86 14.45
N ASP A 321 11.56 25.75 13.89
CA ASP A 321 11.86 26.21 12.53
C ASP A 321 11.13 25.38 11.46
N ALA A 322 10.84 24.12 11.77
CA ALA A 322 10.13 23.21 10.87
C ALA A 322 9.23 22.23 11.63
N VAL A 323 8.10 21.88 11.02
CA VAL A 323 7.17 20.86 11.49
C VAL A 323 7.03 19.77 10.41
N ILE A 324 7.36 18.52 10.76
CA ILE A 324 7.20 17.36 9.88
C ILE A 324 6.03 16.53 10.38
N ALA A 325 4.93 16.57 9.66
CA ALA A 325 3.69 15.87 9.99
C ALA A 325 3.75 14.39 9.54
N ALA A 326 4.15 13.49 10.43
CA ALA A 326 4.11 12.04 10.22
C ALA A 326 2.74 11.47 10.64
N THR A 327 1.67 12.11 10.18
CA THR A 327 0.28 11.91 10.59
C THR A 327 -0.47 10.87 9.76
N GLY A 328 0.27 10.17 8.89
CA GLY A 328 -0.23 9.05 8.09
C GLY A 328 -0.92 9.47 6.81
N TYR A 329 -1.66 8.52 6.23
CA TYR A 329 -2.26 8.64 4.90
C TYR A 329 -3.71 8.21 4.90
N ARG A 330 -4.50 8.78 3.97
CA ARG A 330 -5.81 8.26 3.58
C ARG A 330 -5.64 7.33 2.39
N ARG A 331 -6.55 6.36 2.22
CA ARG A 331 -6.45 5.33 1.17
C ARG A 331 -6.81 5.84 -0.23
N GLY A 332 -7.48 6.98 -0.33
CA GLY A 332 -7.87 7.59 -1.61
C GLY A 332 -8.88 6.77 -2.42
N LEU A 333 -9.66 5.89 -1.76
CA LEU A 333 -10.63 5.02 -2.44
C LEU A 333 -12.00 5.67 -2.66
N ASP A 334 -12.29 6.76 -1.95
CA ASP A 334 -13.62 7.41 -1.98
C ASP A 334 -13.96 7.90 -3.40
N GLY A 335 -13.04 8.58 -4.07
CA GLY A 335 -13.23 9.02 -5.45
C GLY A 335 -13.25 7.85 -6.45
N LEU A 336 -12.49 6.80 -6.19
CA LEU A 336 -12.34 5.68 -7.11
C LEU A 336 -13.57 4.74 -7.10
N VAL A 337 -14.06 4.35 -5.91
CA VAL A 337 -15.10 3.32 -5.73
C VAL A 337 -16.11 3.63 -4.60
N GLY A 338 -16.03 4.80 -3.95
CA GLY A 338 -16.88 5.13 -2.81
C GLY A 338 -18.38 5.08 -3.14
N HIS A 339 -18.77 5.53 -4.34
CA HIS A 339 -20.14 5.51 -4.85
C HIS A 339 -20.72 4.10 -5.03
N LEU A 340 -19.89 3.05 -5.03
CA LEU A 340 -20.32 1.64 -5.15
C LEU A 340 -20.71 1.02 -3.80
N GLY A 341 -20.61 1.73 -2.68
CA GLY A 341 -20.93 1.23 -1.35
C GLY A 341 -19.97 0.15 -0.83
N LEU A 342 -18.76 0.09 -1.37
CA LEU A 342 -17.75 -0.93 -1.09
C LEU A 342 -16.88 -0.63 0.13
N LEU A 343 -16.97 0.58 0.67
CA LEU A 343 -16.13 1.05 1.76
C LEU A 343 -16.89 1.06 3.09
N ASP A 344 -16.15 0.87 4.18
CA ASP A 344 -16.65 1.10 5.54
C ASP A 344 -16.56 2.60 5.92
N THR A 345 -17.05 2.97 7.10
CA THR A 345 -17.02 4.35 7.62
C THR A 345 -15.61 4.92 7.79
N ARG A 346 -14.57 4.09 7.71
CA ARG A 346 -13.16 4.48 7.78
C ARG A 346 -12.49 4.49 6.39
N GLY A 347 -13.26 4.40 5.31
CA GLY A 347 -12.77 4.34 3.93
C GLY A 347 -11.96 3.06 3.63
N ARG A 348 -12.22 1.94 4.34
CA ARG A 348 -11.57 0.65 4.09
C ARG A 348 -12.48 -0.24 3.24
N PRO A 349 -11.94 -1.03 2.30
CA PRO A 349 -12.73 -2.02 1.59
C PRO A 349 -13.39 -3.01 2.56
N ARG A 350 -14.69 -3.25 2.38
CA ARG A 350 -15.48 -4.23 3.18
C ARG A 350 -15.06 -5.67 2.91
N VAL A 351 -14.43 -5.92 1.75
CA VAL A 351 -13.87 -7.22 1.38
C VAL A 351 -12.42 -7.04 0.93
N HIS A 352 -11.62 -8.09 1.04
CA HIS A 352 -10.20 -8.05 0.70
C HIS A 352 -9.75 -9.42 0.17
N GLY A 353 -8.72 -9.42 -0.67
CA GLY A 353 -8.15 -10.63 -1.26
C GLY A 353 -9.08 -11.29 -2.28
N PRO A 354 -9.28 -12.61 -2.20
CA PRO A 354 -10.05 -13.36 -3.20
C PRO A 354 -11.57 -13.08 -3.17
N ARG A 355 -12.07 -12.46 -2.10
CA ARG A 355 -13.51 -12.21 -1.93
C ARG A 355 -13.95 -10.96 -2.66
N THR A 356 -15.13 -11.03 -3.29
CA THR A 356 -15.85 -9.88 -3.85
C THR A 356 -17.22 -9.77 -3.19
N LEU A 357 -17.85 -8.58 -3.25
CA LEU A 357 -19.24 -8.45 -2.82
C LEU A 357 -20.17 -8.97 -3.93
N PRO A 358 -21.31 -9.61 -3.60
CA PRO A 358 -22.30 -10.06 -4.59
C PRO A 358 -22.79 -8.93 -5.50
N SER A 359 -22.89 -7.69 -4.97
CA SER A 359 -23.25 -6.50 -5.74
C SER A 359 -22.17 -6.05 -6.71
N CYS A 360 -20.91 -6.47 -6.51
CA CYS A 360 -19.75 -6.04 -7.26
C CYS A 360 -18.83 -7.24 -7.60
N PRO A 361 -19.32 -8.24 -8.34
CA PRO A 361 -18.53 -9.40 -8.72
C PRO A 361 -17.35 -8.98 -9.62
N GLY A 362 -16.22 -9.68 -9.50
CA GLY A 362 -15.03 -9.40 -10.29
C GLY A 362 -14.24 -8.15 -9.86
N LEU A 363 -14.62 -7.45 -8.77
CA LEU A 363 -13.86 -6.33 -8.22
C LEU A 363 -13.16 -6.75 -6.92
N HIS A 364 -11.83 -6.86 -7.00
CA HIS A 364 -10.97 -7.32 -5.90
C HIS A 364 -10.15 -6.18 -5.30
N PHE A 365 -9.75 -6.33 -4.04
CA PHE A 365 -8.89 -5.38 -3.33
C PHE A 365 -7.68 -6.09 -2.72
N THR A 366 -6.48 -5.52 -2.85
CA THR A 366 -5.26 -5.98 -2.19
C THR A 366 -4.43 -4.83 -1.63
N GLY A 367 -3.74 -5.06 -0.50
CA GLY A 367 -2.86 -4.06 0.10
C GLY A 367 -3.52 -3.07 1.04
N TYR A 368 -4.73 -3.35 1.55
CA TYR A 368 -5.47 -2.46 2.45
C TYR A 368 -5.59 -2.98 3.89
N THR A 369 -4.89 -4.04 4.20
CA THR A 369 -4.74 -4.58 5.57
C THR A 369 -3.42 -4.16 6.18
N ASN A 370 -3.32 -4.31 7.50
CA ASN A 370 -2.12 -3.95 8.26
C ASN A 370 -1.62 -5.16 9.06
N PRO A 371 -1.04 -6.17 8.38
CA PRO A 371 -0.74 -7.45 8.99
C PRO A 371 0.53 -7.41 9.84
N ILE A 372 0.47 -7.97 11.05
CA ILE A 372 1.64 -8.17 11.93
C ILE A 372 2.71 -9.09 11.30
N SER A 373 2.32 -9.93 10.35
CA SER A 373 3.19 -10.85 9.60
C SER A 373 4.02 -10.17 8.50
N GLY A 374 3.77 -8.90 8.22
CA GLY A 374 4.44 -8.10 7.22
C GLY A 374 3.67 -7.97 5.91
N MET A 375 3.61 -6.74 5.38
CA MET A 375 2.82 -6.40 4.20
C MET A 375 3.24 -7.20 2.95
N PHE A 376 4.53 -7.22 2.60
CA PHE A 376 5.00 -7.94 1.40
C PHE A 376 4.61 -9.43 1.42
N ARG A 377 4.74 -10.07 2.59
CA ARG A 377 4.33 -11.47 2.75
C ARG A 377 2.84 -11.66 2.51
N GLU A 378 2.01 -10.81 3.08
CA GLU A 378 0.55 -10.95 2.90
C GLU A 378 0.13 -10.59 1.46
N LEU A 379 0.75 -9.60 0.82
CA LEU A 379 0.55 -9.32 -0.60
C LEU A 379 0.88 -10.53 -1.48
N ALA A 380 1.97 -11.25 -1.18
CA ALA A 380 2.33 -12.48 -1.89
C ALA A 380 1.27 -13.59 -1.71
N HIS A 381 0.66 -13.69 -0.52
CA HIS A 381 -0.43 -14.65 -0.29
C HIS A 381 -1.73 -14.22 -0.96
N ASP A 382 -2.09 -12.95 -0.86
CA ASP A 382 -3.30 -12.41 -1.48
C ASP A 382 -3.24 -12.52 -3.00
N ALA A 383 -2.09 -12.22 -3.61
CA ALA A 383 -1.90 -12.33 -5.06
C ALA A 383 -2.25 -13.74 -5.58
N ARG A 384 -1.73 -14.79 -4.92
CA ARG A 384 -2.02 -16.18 -5.29
C ARG A 384 -3.50 -16.53 -5.12
N ARG A 385 -4.13 -16.07 -4.02
CA ARG A 385 -5.54 -16.35 -3.73
C ARG A 385 -6.48 -15.60 -4.69
N ILE A 386 -6.15 -14.35 -5.01
CA ILE A 386 -6.89 -13.55 -5.99
C ILE A 386 -6.81 -14.21 -7.37
N ALA A 387 -5.60 -14.55 -7.83
CA ALA A 387 -5.40 -15.20 -9.12
C ALA A 387 -6.15 -16.53 -9.22
N HIS A 388 -6.11 -17.35 -8.17
CA HIS A 388 -6.88 -18.59 -8.11
C HIS A 388 -8.38 -18.36 -8.22
N ALA A 389 -8.93 -17.41 -7.45
CA ALA A 389 -10.36 -17.10 -7.48
C ALA A 389 -10.82 -16.55 -8.85
N ILE A 390 -9.98 -15.74 -9.50
CA ILE A 390 -10.25 -15.23 -10.84
C ILE A 390 -10.19 -16.38 -11.86
N ALA A 391 -9.19 -17.27 -11.78
CA ALA A 391 -9.08 -18.43 -12.67
C ALA A 391 -10.29 -19.36 -12.54
N GLU A 392 -10.75 -19.65 -11.33
CA GLU A 392 -11.97 -20.42 -11.10
C GLU A 392 -13.22 -19.74 -11.67
N ALA A 393 -13.32 -18.40 -11.58
CA ALA A 393 -14.45 -17.67 -12.13
C ALA A 393 -14.45 -17.70 -13.66
N HIS A 394 -13.29 -17.55 -14.30
CA HIS A 394 -13.14 -17.69 -15.76
C HIS A 394 -13.50 -19.11 -16.22
N ALA A 395 -13.03 -20.15 -15.54
CA ALA A 395 -13.34 -21.53 -15.88
C ALA A 395 -14.85 -21.86 -15.79
N ARG A 396 -15.59 -21.23 -14.87
CA ARG A 396 -17.04 -21.40 -14.73
C ARG A 396 -17.85 -20.67 -15.79
N GLN A 397 -17.31 -19.61 -16.40
CA GLN A 397 -18.01 -18.85 -17.44
C GLN A 397 -17.96 -19.55 -18.81
N GLY A 398 -17.06 -20.51 -19.02
CA GLY A 398 -16.87 -21.23 -20.28
C GLY A 398 -16.49 -20.32 -21.45
N PRO A 399 -16.11 -20.84 -22.61
CA PRO A 399 -16.08 -20.07 -23.85
C PRO A 399 -17.50 -19.61 -24.17
N ASP A 400 -17.68 -18.34 -24.55
CA ASP A 400 -18.96 -17.78 -24.99
C ASP A 400 -19.62 -18.73 -26.00
N PRO A 401 -20.92 -19.07 -25.87
CA PRO A 401 -21.62 -19.93 -26.85
C PRO A 401 -21.54 -19.23 -28.20
N VAL A 402 -20.89 -19.89 -29.14
CA VAL A 402 -20.89 -19.47 -30.55
C VAL A 402 -22.34 -19.28 -30.97
N PRO A 403 -22.75 -18.09 -31.47
CA PRO A 403 -24.14 -17.86 -31.87
C PRO A 403 -24.55 -18.92 -32.91
N ALA A 404 -25.61 -19.65 -32.58
CA ALA A 404 -26.14 -20.70 -33.46
C ALA A 404 -26.46 -20.10 -34.82
N ARG A 405 -25.78 -20.61 -35.85
CA ARG A 405 -26.09 -20.27 -37.26
C ARG A 405 -27.55 -20.64 -37.53
N THR A 406 -28.39 -19.63 -37.67
CA THR A 406 -29.76 -19.80 -38.18
C THR A 406 -29.69 -20.37 -39.58
N ARG A 407 -29.98 -21.67 -39.74
CA ARG A 407 -30.15 -22.28 -41.03
C ARG A 407 -31.45 -21.71 -41.63
N SER A 408 -31.32 -20.81 -42.58
CA SER A 408 -32.44 -20.41 -43.41
C SER A 408 -32.93 -21.64 -44.21
N ARG A 409 -34.10 -22.12 -43.88
CA ARG A 409 -34.83 -23.08 -44.69
C ARG A 409 -35.35 -22.32 -45.91
N THR A 410 -34.71 -22.54 -47.04
CA THR A 410 -35.27 -22.18 -48.34
C THR A 410 -36.38 -23.22 -48.67
N THR A 411 -37.63 -22.80 -48.53
CA THR A 411 -38.78 -23.54 -49.12
C THR A 411 -38.85 -23.21 -50.61
N HIS A 412 -38.57 -24.19 -51.42
CA HIS A 412 -38.94 -24.15 -52.83
C HIS A 412 -40.43 -24.55 -52.94
N SER A 413 -41.23 -23.68 -53.57
CA SER A 413 -42.50 -23.99 -54.22
C SER A 413 -42.37 -23.64 -55.65
#